data_57ad75b201153bedb3de231bc60c13c7
#
_entry.id   57ad75b201153bedb3de231bc60c13c7
#
_cell.length_a   1.000
_cell.length_b   1.000
_cell.length_c   1.000
_cell.angle_alpha   90.00
_cell.angle_beta   90.00
_cell.angle_gamma   90.00
#
_symmetry.space_group_name_H-M   'P 1'
#
loop_
_entity.id
_entity.type
_entity.pdbx_description
1 polymer ?
#
loop_
_entity_poly.entity_id
_entity_poly.type
_entity_poly.pdbx_seq_one_letter_code
_entity_poly.pdbx_strand_id
1 'polypeptide(L)'
;MMDSPKKLGYRMPAEYEPHHGTLMIWPTRPGSWPFQGKAAKRAFTQIIKTIAEGEKVYLLVGQDYLSEAQDYLGDGVVYLDIATNDAWARDTGPTILVNKKREKLAVDWSFNAWGGAVDGLYQDYEDDDQVASHFAEALEIPVYDAKPFVLEGGAIHSDGQGTILVTESCLLSPGRNPHLSKEEIERRLLDYLGAEKVIWLPYGIYQDETNEHVDNVAAFVGPAELVLAWTDDQNDPQYAMSAADLALLEKETDAKGRHFTIHKLPIPAIHQVVTEEDLPGYIYEEGEEERYAGERLAASYVNFYIANKAVLVPQFQDKNDQVALDILSKCFPDRKVIGIPARDILLGGGNIHCITQQIPE
;
A
#
# COMPACT_ATOMS: atom_id res chain seq x y z
N MET A 1 1.09 -16.30 -25.95
CA MET A 1 1.25 -15.22 -24.96
C MET A 1 0.10 -14.23 -25.17
N MET A 2 -0.56 -13.84 -24.09
CA MET A 2 -1.58 -12.77 -24.13
C MET A 2 -0.88 -11.45 -24.52
N ASP A 3 -1.54 -10.57 -25.27
CA ASP A 3 -1.04 -9.21 -25.49
C ASP A 3 -0.97 -8.45 -24.16
N SER A 4 -0.05 -7.47 -24.05
CA SER A 4 0.09 -6.70 -22.81
C SER A 4 -1.20 -5.93 -22.48
N PRO A 5 -1.52 -5.69 -21.21
CA PRO A 5 -2.70 -4.91 -20.81
C PRO A 5 -2.84 -3.58 -21.55
N LYS A 6 -1.72 -2.86 -21.75
CA LYS A 6 -1.70 -1.62 -22.55
C LYS A 6 -2.21 -1.82 -23.98
N LYS A 7 -1.75 -2.88 -24.67
CA LYS A 7 -2.21 -3.19 -26.04
C LYS A 7 -3.68 -3.55 -26.09
N LEU A 8 -4.20 -4.16 -25.02
CA LEU A 8 -5.62 -4.50 -24.87
C LEU A 8 -6.47 -3.29 -24.44
N GLY A 9 -5.86 -2.12 -24.22
CA GLY A 9 -6.54 -0.88 -23.86
C GLY A 9 -6.89 -0.75 -22.38
N TYR A 10 -6.26 -1.54 -21.51
CA TYR A 10 -6.39 -1.41 -20.07
C TYR A 10 -5.44 -0.35 -19.52
N ARG A 11 -5.82 0.27 -18.40
CA ARG A 11 -5.01 1.19 -17.60
C ARG A 11 -5.19 0.93 -16.12
N MET A 12 -4.21 1.30 -15.31
CA MET A 12 -4.36 1.38 -13.87
C MET A 12 -5.13 2.66 -13.52
N PRO A 13 -6.33 2.60 -12.92
CA PRO A 13 -7.05 3.79 -12.47
C PRO A 13 -6.35 4.43 -11.26
N ALA A 14 -6.65 5.69 -10.99
CA ALA A 14 -6.24 6.32 -9.74
C ALA A 14 -7.06 5.79 -8.57
N GLU A 15 -6.48 5.80 -7.37
CA GLU A 15 -7.20 5.38 -6.16
C GLU A 15 -8.36 6.32 -5.83
N TYR A 16 -8.30 7.59 -6.23
CA TYR A 16 -9.43 8.51 -6.05
C TYR A 16 -10.59 8.33 -7.06
N GLU A 17 -10.46 7.45 -8.05
CA GLU A 17 -11.58 7.05 -8.93
C GLU A 17 -12.57 6.15 -8.19
N PRO A 18 -13.84 5.97 -8.67
CA PRO A 18 -14.83 5.15 -7.97
C PRO A 18 -14.40 3.69 -7.80
N HIS A 19 -14.68 3.14 -6.63
CA HIS A 19 -14.42 1.75 -6.28
C HIS A 19 -15.71 0.92 -6.30
N HIS A 20 -15.60 -0.31 -6.83
CA HIS A 20 -16.57 -1.37 -6.60
C HIS A 20 -16.47 -1.91 -5.15
N GLY A 21 -15.29 -1.92 -4.58
CA GLY A 21 -15.02 -2.37 -3.23
C GLY A 21 -13.54 -2.34 -2.87
N THR A 22 -13.24 -2.82 -1.67
CA THR A 22 -11.90 -2.92 -1.10
C THR A 22 -11.62 -4.36 -0.67
N LEU A 23 -10.45 -4.88 -1.04
CA LEU A 23 -9.88 -6.12 -0.50
C LEU A 23 -9.12 -5.81 0.79
N MET A 24 -9.34 -6.61 1.82
CA MET A 24 -8.56 -6.65 3.05
C MET A 24 -8.33 -8.11 3.48
N ILE A 25 -7.35 -8.34 4.35
CA ILE A 25 -7.01 -9.66 4.88
C ILE A 25 -7.06 -9.59 6.40
N TRP A 26 -7.59 -10.63 7.08
CA TRP A 26 -7.66 -10.63 8.54
C TRP A 26 -6.29 -10.86 9.18
N PRO A 27 -5.84 -10.03 10.14
CA PRO A 27 -4.49 -10.11 10.68
C PRO A 27 -4.33 -11.27 11.66
N THR A 28 -3.55 -12.27 11.29
CA THR A 28 -3.38 -13.51 12.07
C THR A 28 -1.95 -13.91 12.33
N ARG A 29 -0.95 -13.43 11.53
CA ARG A 29 0.47 -13.80 11.67
C ARG A 29 1.07 -13.31 12.99
N PRO A 30 1.56 -14.20 13.89
CA PRO A 30 2.06 -13.77 15.20
C PRO A 30 3.38 -12.99 15.16
N GLY A 31 4.18 -13.17 14.10
CA GLY A 31 5.43 -12.42 13.86
C GLY A 31 5.18 -10.96 13.47
N SER A 32 4.03 -10.65 12.84
CA SER A 32 3.64 -9.29 12.46
C SER A 32 2.71 -8.63 13.49
N TRP A 33 1.80 -9.41 14.10
CA TRP A 33 0.71 -8.88 14.93
C TRP A 33 0.86 -9.30 16.39
N PRO A 34 1.52 -8.47 17.25
CA PRO A 34 1.79 -8.83 18.63
C PRO A 34 0.50 -9.09 19.43
N PHE A 35 0.60 -9.92 20.46
CA PHE A 35 -0.52 -10.32 21.34
C PHE A 35 -1.70 -10.92 20.56
N GLN A 36 -1.42 -11.79 19.57
CA GLN A 36 -2.41 -12.45 18.71
C GLN A 36 -3.23 -11.44 17.87
N GLY A 37 -2.64 -10.28 17.59
CA GLY A 37 -3.27 -9.23 16.78
C GLY A 37 -4.48 -8.54 17.42
N LYS A 38 -4.72 -8.69 18.73
CA LYS A 38 -5.94 -8.15 19.38
C LYS A 38 -6.12 -6.64 19.17
N ALA A 39 -5.05 -5.87 19.23
CA ALA A 39 -5.10 -4.44 19.02
C ALA A 39 -5.25 -4.11 17.52
N ALA A 40 -4.48 -4.77 16.67
CA ALA A 40 -4.59 -4.66 15.22
C ALA A 40 -6.00 -5.02 14.74
N LYS A 41 -6.59 -6.13 15.18
CA LYS A 41 -7.96 -6.54 14.82
C LYS A 41 -9.02 -5.48 15.17
N ARG A 42 -8.84 -4.73 16.27
CA ARG A 42 -9.72 -3.59 16.58
C ARG A 42 -9.55 -2.43 15.59
N ALA A 43 -8.31 -2.11 15.21
CA ALA A 43 -8.04 -1.07 14.22
C ALA A 43 -8.56 -1.48 12.84
N PHE A 44 -8.32 -2.71 12.40
CA PHE A 44 -8.90 -3.29 11.18
C PHE A 44 -10.43 -3.22 11.19
N THR A 45 -11.07 -3.57 12.31
CA THR A 45 -12.52 -3.48 12.46
C THR A 45 -13.05 -2.07 12.25
N GLN A 46 -12.37 -1.07 12.79
CA GLN A 46 -12.76 0.34 12.60
C GLN A 46 -12.61 0.74 11.12
N ILE A 47 -11.49 0.38 10.49
CA ILE A 47 -11.23 0.65 9.08
C ILE A 47 -12.29 -0.01 8.20
N ILE A 48 -12.51 -1.32 8.36
CA ILE A 48 -13.47 -2.10 7.60
C ILE A 48 -14.88 -1.49 7.70
N LYS A 49 -15.33 -1.18 8.91
CA LYS A 49 -16.66 -0.56 9.13
C LYS A 49 -16.78 0.82 8.49
N THR A 50 -15.70 1.60 8.50
CA THR A 50 -15.67 2.93 7.86
C THR A 50 -15.75 2.81 6.33
N ILE A 51 -14.98 1.90 5.73
CA ILE A 51 -15.01 1.64 4.28
C ILE A 51 -16.38 1.11 3.85
N ALA A 52 -16.96 0.20 4.63
CA ALA A 52 -18.27 -0.43 4.36
C ALA A 52 -19.45 0.56 4.32
N GLU A 53 -19.30 1.78 4.84
CA GLU A 53 -20.30 2.85 4.67
C GLU A 53 -20.41 3.34 3.20
N GLY A 54 -19.40 3.11 2.38
CA GLY A 54 -19.29 3.64 1.02
C GLY A 54 -19.14 2.60 -0.08
N GLU A 55 -18.62 1.42 0.22
CA GLU A 55 -18.28 0.37 -0.75
C GLU A 55 -18.25 -1.00 -0.10
N LYS A 56 -18.22 -2.06 -0.90
CA LYS A 56 -18.09 -3.42 -0.39
C LYS A 56 -16.70 -3.66 0.17
N VAL A 57 -16.62 -4.42 1.25
CA VAL A 57 -15.34 -4.95 1.73
C VAL A 57 -15.33 -6.46 1.52
N TYR A 58 -14.30 -6.93 0.84
CA TYR A 58 -13.97 -8.33 0.67
C TYR A 58 -12.87 -8.66 1.67
N LEU A 59 -13.15 -9.54 2.61
CA LEU A 59 -12.21 -9.92 3.66
C LEU A 59 -11.74 -11.35 3.46
N LEU A 60 -10.43 -11.53 3.21
CA LEU A 60 -9.83 -12.85 3.21
C LEU A 60 -9.63 -13.30 4.66
N VAL A 61 -10.09 -14.48 4.97
CA VAL A 61 -9.98 -15.07 6.32
C VAL A 61 -10.05 -16.59 6.22
N GLY A 62 -9.04 -17.26 6.77
CA GLY A 62 -9.05 -18.72 6.87
C GLY A 62 -10.16 -19.22 7.80
N GLN A 63 -10.62 -20.45 7.57
CA GLN A 63 -11.73 -21.09 8.29
C GLN A 63 -11.56 -21.06 9.81
N ASP A 64 -10.33 -21.21 10.31
CA ASP A 64 -10.03 -21.23 11.75
C ASP A 64 -10.31 -19.88 12.44
N TYR A 65 -10.28 -18.77 11.69
CA TYR A 65 -10.49 -17.41 12.19
C TYR A 65 -11.83 -16.79 11.76
N LEU A 66 -12.62 -17.51 10.94
CA LEU A 66 -13.88 -16.98 10.40
C LEU A 66 -14.86 -16.58 11.51
N SER A 67 -15.04 -17.44 12.52
CA SER A 67 -15.94 -17.14 13.64
C SER A 67 -15.48 -15.91 14.43
N GLU A 68 -14.17 -15.77 14.65
CA GLU A 68 -13.60 -14.59 15.32
C GLU A 68 -13.85 -13.33 14.48
N ALA A 69 -13.57 -13.34 13.19
CA ALA A 69 -13.80 -12.19 12.32
C ALA A 69 -15.28 -11.78 12.28
N GLN A 70 -16.19 -12.75 12.27
CA GLN A 70 -17.64 -12.52 12.33
C GLN A 70 -18.08 -11.90 13.66
N ASP A 71 -17.47 -12.27 14.78
CA ASP A 71 -17.74 -11.65 16.10
C ASP A 71 -17.36 -10.15 16.12
N TYR A 72 -16.31 -9.76 15.38
CA TYR A 72 -15.88 -8.36 15.25
C TYR A 72 -16.73 -7.54 14.26
N LEU A 73 -17.11 -8.14 13.14
CA LEU A 73 -17.62 -7.42 11.95
C LEU A 73 -19.09 -7.70 11.62
N GLY A 74 -19.62 -8.86 12.02
CA GLY A 74 -20.97 -9.29 11.65
C GLY A 74 -21.12 -9.57 10.14
N ASP A 75 -22.32 -9.31 9.60
CA ASP A 75 -22.66 -9.61 8.19
C ASP A 75 -22.32 -8.45 7.22
N GLY A 76 -21.55 -7.45 7.68
CA GLY A 76 -21.28 -6.22 6.92
C GLY A 76 -20.22 -6.34 5.82
N VAL A 77 -19.59 -7.52 5.67
CA VAL A 77 -18.47 -7.78 4.74
C VAL A 77 -18.68 -9.07 3.97
N VAL A 78 -17.99 -9.22 2.84
CA VAL A 78 -17.98 -10.46 2.06
C VAL A 78 -16.75 -11.25 2.51
N TYR A 79 -16.98 -12.34 3.24
CA TYR A 79 -15.91 -13.24 3.68
C TYR A 79 -15.52 -14.20 2.55
N LEU A 80 -14.22 -14.32 2.29
CA LEU A 80 -13.66 -15.24 1.31
C LEU A 80 -12.62 -16.14 2.01
N ASP A 81 -12.78 -17.43 1.83
CA ASP A 81 -11.85 -18.46 2.35
C ASP A 81 -10.69 -18.62 1.35
N ILE A 82 -9.70 -17.75 1.47
CA ILE A 82 -8.46 -17.77 0.69
C ILE A 82 -7.31 -17.77 1.68
N ALA A 83 -6.41 -18.73 1.56
CA ALA A 83 -5.22 -18.84 2.39
C ALA A 83 -4.28 -17.65 2.17
N THR A 84 -3.65 -17.18 3.23
CA THR A 84 -2.67 -16.10 3.25
C THR A 84 -1.64 -16.34 4.35
N ASN A 85 -0.43 -15.86 4.17
CA ASN A 85 0.59 -15.91 5.22
C ASN A 85 0.52 -14.68 6.11
N ASP A 86 0.15 -13.48 5.57
CA ASP A 86 -0.03 -12.26 6.35
C ASP A 86 -1.17 -11.37 5.80
N ALA A 87 -1.36 -10.16 6.36
CA ALA A 87 -2.53 -9.32 6.12
C ALA A 87 -2.28 -8.10 5.20
N TRP A 88 -1.26 -8.16 4.36
CA TRP A 88 -0.80 -7.05 3.52
C TRP A 88 -1.50 -7.04 2.15
N ALA A 89 -2.80 -6.78 2.15
CA ALA A 89 -3.66 -6.85 0.96
C ALA A 89 -3.22 -5.95 -0.20
N ARG A 90 -2.54 -4.84 0.08
CA ARG A 90 -1.97 -3.95 -0.94
C ARG A 90 -0.93 -4.66 -1.78
N ASP A 91 -0.09 -5.45 -1.17
CA ASP A 91 1.10 -6.01 -1.78
C ASP A 91 0.88 -7.42 -2.34
N THR A 92 0.03 -8.20 -1.67
CA THR A 92 -0.31 -9.57 -2.10
C THR A 92 -1.54 -9.62 -3.02
N GLY A 93 -2.42 -8.62 -2.93
CA GLY A 93 -3.60 -8.52 -3.78
C GLY A 93 -3.29 -8.12 -5.23
N PRO A 94 -4.20 -8.40 -6.18
CA PRO A 94 -3.98 -8.05 -7.58
C PRO A 94 -4.05 -6.54 -7.81
N THR A 95 -3.20 -6.03 -8.72
CA THR A 95 -3.43 -4.71 -9.30
C THR A 95 -4.53 -4.81 -10.36
N ILE A 96 -5.70 -4.22 -10.10
CA ILE A 96 -6.84 -4.33 -11.00
C ILE A 96 -6.88 -3.14 -11.96
N LEU A 97 -6.82 -3.44 -13.24
CA LEU A 97 -6.88 -2.50 -14.35
C LEU A 97 -8.30 -2.42 -14.91
N VAL A 98 -8.62 -1.31 -15.57
CA VAL A 98 -9.89 -1.13 -16.28
C VAL A 98 -9.66 -0.65 -17.70
N ASN A 99 -10.57 -1.01 -18.63
CA ASN A 99 -10.59 -0.48 -19.98
C ASN A 99 -11.78 0.50 -20.18
N LYS A 100 -11.89 1.06 -21.38
CA LYS A 100 -12.95 2.01 -21.73
C LYS A 100 -14.37 1.43 -21.65
N LYS A 101 -14.51 0.10 -21.63
CA LYS A 101 -15.80 -0.59 -21.45
C LYS A 101 -16.07 -0.95 -20.01
N ARG A 102 -15.20 -0.55 -19.06
CA ARG A 102 -15.21 -0.93 -17.66
C ARG A 102 -15.02 -2.44 -17.42
N GLU A 103 -14.44 -3.15 -18.38
CA GLU A 103 -13.99 -4.51 -18.19
C GLU A 103 -12.74 -4.47 -17.31
N LYS A 104 -12.64 -5.41 -16.37
CA LYS A 104 -11.53 -5.51 -15.40
C LYS A 104 -10.52 -6.55 -15.85
N LEU A 105 -9.26 -6.33 -15.51
CA LEU A 105 -8.16 -7.27 -15.68
C LEU A 105 -7.28 -7.21 -14.43
N ALA A 106 -7.08 -8.33 -13.77
CA ALA A 106 -6.20 -8.44 -12.62
C ALA A 106 -4.78 -8.71 -13.10
N VAL A 107 -3.81 -7.95 -12.65
CA VAL A 107 -2.39 -8.25 -12.85
C VAL A 107 -1.90 -9.02 -11.64
N ASP A 108 -1.37 -10.22 -11.87
CA ASP A 108 -0.80 -11.11 -10.87
C ASP A 108 0.74 -11.02 -10.95
N TRP A 109 1.33 -10.36 -9.94
CA TRP A 109 2.76 -10.18 -9.79
C TRP A 109 3.38 -11.36 -9.05
N SER A 110 4.69 -11.57 -9.15
CA SER A 110 5.39 -12.38 -8.16
C SER A 110 5.54 -11.61 -6.86
N PHE A 111 5.10 -12.22 -5.76
CA PHE A 111 5.37 -11.74 -4.41
C PHE A 111 6.45 -12.59 -3.75
N ASN A 112 7.40 -11.97 -3.04
CA ASN A 112 8.52 -12.65 -2.41
C ASN A 112 8.85 -12.11 -1.01
N ALA A 113 7.82 -11.68 -0.27
CA ALA A 113 7.97 -11.08 1.06
C ALA A 113 8.94 -9.87 1.06
N TRP A 114 8.85 -9.02 0.03
CA TRP A 114 9.61 -7.76 -0.16
C TRP A 114 11.11 -7.89 -0.36
N GLY A 115 11.63 -9.08 -0.61
CA GLY A 115 13.07 -9.22 -0.83
C GLY A 115 13.57 -10.64 -1.03
N GLY A 116 12.73 -11.63 -0.83
CA GLY A 116 13.04 -13.03 -1.02
C GLY A 116 14.25 -13.46 -0.18
N ALA A 117 15.24 -14.07 -0.86
CA ALA A 117 16.46 -14.54 -0.19
C ALA A 117 17.46 -13.42 0.19
N VAL A 118 17.25 -12.18 -0.24
CA VAL A 118 18.17 -11.05 0.00
C VAL A 118 17.85 -10.36 1.31
N ASP A 119 16.61 -9.88 1.45
CA ASP A 119 16.11 -9.09 2.55
C ASP A 119 14.60 -9.29 2.79
N GLY A 120 14.06 -10.46 2.41
CA GLY A 120 12.67 -10.83 2.65
C GLY A 120 12.35 -10.95 4.13
N LEU A 121 11.19 -10.41 4.54
CA LEU A 121 10.79 -10.31 5.95
C LEU A 121 10.34 -11.64 6.56
N TYR A 122 9.88 -12.60 5.73
CA TYR A 122 9.54 -13.96 6.13
C TYR A 122 9.78 -14.96 5.01
N GLN A 123 9.95 -16.23 5.38
CA GLN A 123 10.37 -17.30 4.45
C GLN A 123 9.16 -17.98 3.78
N ASP A 124 8.07 -18.17 4.53
CA ASP A 124 6.85 -18.83 4.05
C ASP A 124 5.88 -17.76 3.53
N TYR A 125 5.91 -17.52 2.21
CA TYR A 125 5.05 -16.56 1.50
C TYR A 125 4.32 -17.19 0.29
N GLU A 126 4.27 -18.52 0.22
CA GLU A 126 3.67 -19.20 -0.95
C GLU A 126 2.17 -18.92 -1.08
N ASP A 127 1.44 -18.85 0.05
CA ASP A 127 0.02 -18.51 0.04
C ASP A 127 -0.18 -17.03 -0.37
N ASP A 128 0.65 -16.12 0.11
CA ASP A 128 0.60 -14.71 -0.24
C ASP A 128 0.88 -14.48 -1.74
N ASP A 129 1.81 -15.22 -2.35
CA ASP A 129 2.07 -15.17 -3.81
C ASP A 129 0.87 -15.67 -4.65
N GLN A 130 -0.08 -16.39 -4.06
CA GLN A 130 -1.28 -16.88 -4.74
C GLN A 130 -2.54 -16.01 -4.50
N VAL A 131 -2.49 -15.05 -3.57
CA VAL A 131 -3.65 -14.21 -3.22
C VAL A 131 -4.24 -13.52 -4.46
N ALA A 132 -3.40 -12.94 -5.30
CA ALA A 132 -3.86 -12.18 -6.47
C ALA A 132 -4.68 -13.05 -7.44
N SER A 133 -4.19 -14.24 -7.77
CA SER A 133 -4.87 -15.18 -8.68
C SER A 133 -6.14 -15.75 -8.05
N HIS A 134 -6.12 -16.19 -6.79
CA HIS A 134 -7.28 -16.75 -6.10
C HIS A 134 -8.39 -15.72 -5.88
N PHE A 135 -8.01 -14.47 -5.54
CA PHE A 135 -8.98 -13.39 -5.40
C PHE A 135 -9.62 -13.01 -6.74
N ALA A 136 -8.83 -12.94 -7.81
CA ALA A 136 -9.34 -12.67 -9.16
C ALA A 136 -10.31 -13.78 -9.61
N GLU A 137 -10.00 -15.06 -9.36
CA GLU A 137 -10.89 -16.18 -9.63
C GLU A 137 -12.21 -16.08 -8.86
N ALA A 138 -12.15 -15.77 -7.56
CA ALA A 138 -13.34 -15.61 -6.71
C ALA A 138 -14.29 -14.50 -7.19
N LEU A 139 -13.74 -13.48 -7.87
CA LEU A 139 -14.52 -12.37 -8.45
C LEU A 139 -14.76 -12.53 -9.95
N GLU A 140 -14.39 -13.65 -10.56
CA GLU A 140 -14.50 -13.92 -11.99
C GLU A 140 -13.81 -12.83 -12.87
N ILE A 141 -12.69 -12.26 -12.36
CA ILE A 141 -11.90 -11.27 -13.09
C ILE A 141 -10.80 -11.99 -13.87
N PRO A 142 -10.66 -11.76 -15.20
CA PRO A 142 -9.54 -12.31 -15.97
C PRO A 142 -8.19 -11.89 -15.40
N VAL A 143 -7.19 -12.79 -15.47
CA VAL A 143 -5.84 -12.55 -14.95
C VAL A 143 -4.85 -12.35 -16.07
N TYR A 144 -4.00 -11.34 -15.95
CA TYR A 144 -2.75 -11.19 -16.67
C TYR A 144 -1.62 -11.68 -15.76
N ASP A 145 -1.03 -12.81 -16.10
CA ASP A 145 0.12 -13.36 -15.39
C ASP A 145 1.38 -12.56 -15.76
N ALA A 146 1.87 -11.78 -14.79
CA ALA A 146 3.07 -10.96 -14.92
C ALA A 146 4.33 -11.66 -14.36
N LYS A 147 4.16 -12.85 -13.77
CA LYS A 147 5.28 -13.61 -13.19
C LYS A 147 6.31 -13.98 -14.25
N PRO A 148 7.61 -13.99 -13.96
CA PRO A 148 8.23 -13.84 -12.63
C PRO A 148 8.63 -12.39 -12.28
N PHE A 149 7.91 -11.35 -12.73
CA PHE A 149 8.23 -9.97 -12.38
C PHE A 149 7.76 -9.66 -10.95
N VAL A 150 8.70 -9.44 -10.04
CA VAL A 150 8.40 -9.11 -8.64
C VAL A 150 7.98 -7.67 -8.53
N LEU A 151 6.78 -7.44 -8.01
CA LEU A 151 6.23 -6.11 -7.74
C LEU A 151 5.13 -6.19 -6.68
N GLU A 152 5.05 -5.19 -5.86
CA GLU A 152 4.01 -5.01 -4.87
C GLU A 152 3.12 -3.79 -5.20
N GLY A 153 1.86 -3.83 -4.78
CA GLY A 153 0.93 -2.71 -5.00
C GLY A 153 1.37 -1.41 -4.30
N GLY A 154 2.05 -1.52 -3.14
CA GLY A 154 2.63 -0.38 -2.42
C GLY A 154 3.83 0.27 -3.10
N ALA A 155 4.48 -0.46 -4.02
CA ALA A 155 5.61 0.06 -4.79
C ALA A 155 5.19 0.97 -5.96
N ILE A 156 3.90 1.08 -6.28
CA ILE A 156 3.36 1.86 -7.40
C ILE A 156 2.20 2.75 -6.98
N HIS A 157 2.11 3.95 -7.54
CA HIS A 157 0.94 4.83 -7.36
C HIS A 157 0.55 5.48 -8.69
N SER A 158 -0.73 5.43 -9.06
CA SER A 158 -1.25 5.90 -10.36
C SER A 158 -2.07 7.17 -10.25
N ASP A 159 -1.88 8.11 -11.21
CA ASP A 159 -2.78 9.24 -11.40
C ASP A 159 -4.04 8.91 -12.21
N GLY A 160 -4.18 7.67 -12.69
CA GLY A 160 -5.26 7.24 -13.57
C GLY A 160 -5.21 7.85 -14.97
N GLN A 161 -4.25 8.71 -15.28
CA GLN A 161 -4.14 9.43 -16.55
C GLN A 161 -2.86 9.10 -17.33
N GLY A 162 -2.16 8.06 -16.90
CA GLY A 162 -0.99 7.51 -17.56
C GLY A 162 0.33 7.76 -16.84
N THR A 163 0.32 8.38 -15.66
CA THR A 163 1.52 8.58 -14.83
C THR A 163 1.55 7.58 -13.69
N ILE A 164 2.69 6.95 -13.48
CA ILE A 164 2.98 6.07 -12.34
C ILE A 164 4.14 6.68 -11.54
N LEU A 165 4.00 6.75 -10.21
CA LEU A 165 5.09 7.03 -9.27
C LEU A 165 5.65 5.72 -8.74
N VAL A 166 6.97 5.67 -8.62
CA VAL A 166 7.73 4.57 -8.00
C VAL A 166 8.94 5.17 -7.27
N THR A 167 9.61 4.39 -6.42
CA THR A 167 10.90 4.78 -5.84
C THR A 167 12.05 3.96 -6.46
N GLU A 168 13.22 4.58 -6.62
CA GLU A 168 14.44 3.88 -7.06
C GLU A 168 14.91 2.89 -6.00
N SER A 169 14.88 3.28 -4.73
CA SER A 169 15.27 2.42 -3.61
C SER A 169 14.54 1.08 -3.63
N CYS A 170 13.23 1.08 -3.92
CA CYS A 170 12.44 -0.14 -3.96
C CYS A 170 12.70 -0.95 -5.24
N LEU A 171 12.36 -0.38 -6.40
CA LEU A 171 12.32 -1.18 -7.64
C LEU A 171 13.71 -1.58 -8.18
N LEU A 172 14.78 -0.89 -7.77
CA LEU A 172 16.16 -1.23 -8.10
C LEU A 172 16.85 -2.03 -6.99
N SER A 173 16.13 -2.37 -5.92
CA SER A 173 16.63 -3.26 -4.87
C SER A 173 17.03 -4.63 -5.44
N PRO A 174 18.14 -5.22 -4.98
CA PRO A 174 18.55 -6.55 -5.40
C PRO A 174 17.55 -7.65 -4.98
N GLY A 175 16.65 -7.37 -4.04
CA GLY A 175 15.58 -8.27 -3.62
C GLY A 175 14.38 -8.33 -4.56
N ARG A 176 14.33 -7.52 -5.65
CA ARG A 176 13.21 -7.49 -6.61
C ARG A 176 13.58 -8.16 -7.94
N ASN A 177 14.05 -7.37 -8.89
CA ASN A 177 14.35 -7.82 -10.25
C ASN A 177 15.80 -7.51 -10.67
N PRO A 178 16.83 -8.04 -9.97
CA PRO A 178 18.23 -7.64 -10.17
C PRO A 178 18.81 -7.99 -11.55
N HIS A 179 18.12 -8.84 -12.30
CA HIS A 179 18.49 -9.24 -13.66
C HIS A 179 17.98 -8.28 -14.75
N LEU A 180 17.17 -7.26 -14.36
CA LEU A 180 16.60 -6.28 -15.28
C LEU A 180 17.27 -4.92 -15.09
N SER A 181 17.46 -4.18 -16.19
CA SER A 181 17.84 -2.76 -16.11
C SER A 181 16.65 -1.88 -15.73
N LYS A 182 16.92 -0.65 -15.28
CA LYS A 182 15.88 0.34 -14.97
C LYS A 182 14.93 0.56 -16.16
N GLU A 183 15.47 0.65 -17.37
CA GLU A 183 14.69 0.83 -18.60
C GLU A 183 13.82 -0.39 -18.92
N GLU A 184 14.28 -1.60 -18.58
CA GLU A 184 13.48 -2.82 -18.75
C GLU A 184 12.34 -2.90 -17.73
N ILE A 185 12.58 -2.50 -16.49
CA ILE A 185 11.56 -2.40 -15.45
C ILE A 185 10.52 -1.35 -15.88
N GLU A 186 10.96 -0.15 -16.27
CA GLU A 186 10.07 0.93 -16.72
C GLU A 186 9.17 0.49 -17.88
N ARG A 187 9.75 -0.16 -18.89
CA ARG A 187 8.98 -0.68 -20.03
C ARG A 187 7.91 -1.68 -19.59
N ARG A 188 8.22 -2.57 -18.63
CA ARG A 188 7.22 -3.51 -18.10
C ARG A 188 6.11 -2.80 -17.34
N LEU A 189 6.46 -1.81 -16.50
CA LEU A 189 5.45 -1.00 -15.81
C LEU A 189 4.52 -0.29 -16.80
N LEU A 190 5.08 0.33 -17.85
CA LEU A 190 4.30 1.00 -18.89
C LEU A 190 3.36 0.03 -19.61
N ASP A 191 3.83 -1.18 -19.93
CA ASP A 191 3.07 -2.19 -20.67
C ASP A 191 2.01 -2.88 -19.80
N TYR A 192 2.35 -3.21 -18.55
CA TYR A 192 1.50 -3.99 -17.66
C TYR A 192 0.44 -3.13 -16.98
N LEU A 193 0.75 -1.85 -16.68
CA LEU A 193 -0.18 -0.92 -16.04
C LEU A 193 -0.93 -0.03 -17.04
N GLY A 194 -0.65 -0.14 -18.34
CA GLY A 194 -1.23 0.70 -19.36
C GLY A 194 -0.88 2.18 -19.21
N ALA A 195 0.33 2.45 -18.70
CA ALA A 195 0.84 3.79 -18.43
C ALA A 195 1.64 4.37 -19.60
N GLU A 196 1.91 5.67 -19.55
CA GLU A 196 2.66 6.43 -20.56
C GLU A 196 3.96 7.02 -20.00
N LYS A 197 4.04 7.20 -18.67
CA LYS A 197 5.19 7.77 -17.97
C LYS A 197 5.37 7.15 -16.60
N VAL A 198 6.62 6.86 -16.24
CA VAL A 198 7.01 6.50 -14.87
C VAL A 198 7.88 7.61 -14.31
N ILE A 199 7.59 8.07 -13.11
CA ILE A 199 8.39 9.02 -12.35
C ILE A 199 9.07 8.25 -11.23
N TRP A 200 10.38 8.29 -11.23
CA TRP A 200 11.25 7.58 -10.29
C TRP A 200 11.69 8.53 -9.18
N LEU A 201 11.07 8.46 -8.02
CA LEU A 201 11.52 9.17 -6.83
C LEU A 201 12.82 8.53 -6.33
N PRO A 202 13.83 9.29 -5.95
CA PRO A 202 15.06 8.73 -5.38
C PRO A 202 14.84 7.89 -4.14
N TYR A 203 13.92 8.31 -3.25
CA TYR A 203 13.73 7.74 -1.92
C TYR A 203 12.27 7.56 -1.54
N GLY A 204 12.02 6.73 -0.52
CA GLY A 204 10.76 6.59 0.19
C GLY A 204 10.83 7.16 1.62
N ILE A 205 10.33 6.41 2.60
CA ILE A 205 10.42 6.76 4.02
C ILE A 205 11.63 6.06 4.65
N TYR A 206 12.37 6.81 5.44
CA TYR A 206 13.55 6.32 6.17
C TYR A 206 13.21 5.12 7.04
N GLN A 207 13.98 4.03 6.91
CA GLN A 207 13.78 2.74 7.59
C GLN A 207 12.46 2.02 7.26
N ASP A 208 11.91 2.25 6.08
CA ASP A 208 10.82 1.42 5.57
C ASP A 208 11.36 0.04 5.17
N GLU A 209 10.82 -1.00 5.82
CA GLU A 209 11.24 -2.40 5.66
C GLU A 209 10.99 -2.95 4.25
N THR A 210 10.09 -2.32 3.50
CA THR A 210 9.75 -2.72 2.13
C THR A 210 10.74 -2.17 1.08
N ASN A 211 11.92 -1.69 1.49
CA ASN A 211 12.86 -0.93 0.67
C ASN A 211 12.29 0.41 0.16
N GLU A 212 11.54 1.09 1.01
CA GLU A 212 11.02 2.43 0.71
C GLU A 212 9.93 2.44 -0.36
N HIS A 213 8.80 1.78 -0.12
CA HIS A 213 7.61 1.85 -0.97
C HIS A 213 7.15 3.28 -1.21
N VAL A 214 6.65 3.57 -2.43
CA VAL A 214 6.17 4.92 -2.79
C VAL A 214 4.93 5.34 -2.01
N ASP A 215 4.08 4.40 -1.59
CA ASP A 215 2.83 4.66 -0.86
C ASP A 215 3.03 5.24 0.56
N ASN A 216 4.26 5.18 1.07
CA ASN A 216 4.66 5.83 2.32
C ASN A 216 5.16 7.26 2.11
N VAL A 217 5.65 7.62 0.91
CA VAL A 217 6.30 8.92 0.67
C VAL A 217 5.49 9.86 -0.20
N ALA A 218 4.78 9.36 -1.23
CA ALA A 218 4.02 10.20 -2.14
C ALA A 218 2.73 9.52 -2.63
N ALA A 219 1.65 10.29 -2.74
CA ALA A 219 0.37 9.79 -3.25
C ALA A 219 -0.33 10.87 -4.09
N PHE A 220 -0.91 10.47 -5.23
CA PHE A 220 -1.80 11.34 -6.00
C PHE A 220 -3.12 11.56 -5.27
N VAL A 221 -3.53 12.80 -5.16
CA VAL A 221 -4.80 13.22 -4.56
C VAL A 221 -5.77 13.79 -5.61
N GLY A 222 -5.25 14.02 -6.81
CA GLY A 222 -5.99 14.51 -7.96
C GLY A 222 -5.12 14.54 -9.22
N PRO A 223 -5.68 14.91 -10.38
CA PRO A 223 -4.92 15.03 -11.62
C PRO A 223 -3.82 16.10 -11.52
N ALA A 224 -2.56 15.69 -11.68
CA ALA A 224 -1.37 16.52 -11.48
C ALA A 224 -1.30 17.15 -10.07
N GLU A 225 -1.86 16.52 -9.06
CA GLU A 225 -1.85 16.95 -7.68
C GLU A 225 -1.46 15.78 -6.78
N LEU A 226 -0.49 15.99 -5.89
CA LEU A 226 0.03 14.96 -5.02
C LEU A 226 0.42 15.50 -3.64
N VAL A 227 0.46 14.63 -2.66
CA VAL A 227 1.09 14.87 -1.36
C VAL A 227 2.47 14.23 -1.34
N LEU A 228 3.39 14.87 -0.60
CA LEU A 228 4.75 14.36 -0.37
C LEU A 228 5.03 14.40 1.13
N ALA A 229 5.50 13.30 1.70
CA ALA A 229 5.92 13.23 3.10
C ALA A 229 7.04 14.23 3.37
N TRP A 230 6.93 14.99 4.48
CA TRP A 230 7.82 16.12 4.74
C TRP A 230 8.17 16.26 6.21
N THR A 231 9.38 16.68 6.49
CA THR A 231 9.79 17.22 7.79
C THR A 231 10.62 18.47 7.59
N ASP A 232 10.52 19.43 8.51
CA ASP A 232 11.37 20.62 8.54
C ASP A 232 12.61 20.41 9.45
N ASP A 233 12.70 19.26 10.15
CA ASP A 233 13.87 18.93 10.96
C ASP A 233 15.02 18.45 10.08
N GLN A 234 16.00 19.32 9.87
CA GLN A 234 17.20 19.04 9.07
C GLN A 234 18.13 17.97 9.69
N ASN A 235 17.92 17.60 10.97
CA ASN A 235 18.66 16.52 11.60
C ASN A 235 18.01 15.14 11.38
N ASP A 236 16.73 15.10 10.98
CA ASP A 236 16.08 13.86 10.58
C ASP A 236 16.57 13.45 9.18
N PRO A 237 17.06 12.21 8.98
CA PRO A 237 17.42 11.69 7.66
C PRO A 237 16.34 11.89 6.60
N GLN A 238 15.06 11.83 6.98
CA GLN A 238 13.92 12.05 6.08
C GLN A 238 13.93 13.42 5.42
N TYR A 239 14.49 14.46 6.07
CA TYR A 239 14.56 15.79 5.45
C TYR A 239 15.32 15.78 4.13
N ALA A 240 16.50 15.16 4.10
CA ALA A 240 17.32 15.09 2.89
C ALA A 240 16.67 14.24 1.80
N MET A 241 16.03 13.13 2.18
CA MET A 241 15.30 12.24 1.28
C MET A 241 14.11 12.97 0.63
N SER A 242 13.21 13.53 1.43
CA SER A 242 12.06 14.30 0.93
C SER A 242 12.44 15.53 0.12
N ALA A 243 13.56 16.19 0.46
CA ALA A 243 14.06 17.34 -0.32
C ALA A 243 14.56 16.92 -1.71
N ALA A 244 15.18 15.73 -1.84
CA ALA A 244 15.59 15.21 -3.14
C ALA A 244 14.37 14.86 -4.02
N ASP A 245 13.35 14.23 -3.44
CA ASP A 245 12.10 13.90 -4.13
C ASP A 245 11.36 15.14 -4.57
N LEU A 246 11.26 16.16 -3.70
CA LEU A 246 10.66 17.45 -4.04
C LEU A 246 11.37 18.13 -5.21
N ALA A 247 12.70 18.17 -5.16
CA ALA A 247 13.52 18.82 -6.21
C ALA A 247 13.39 18.11 -7.58
N LEU A 248 13.08 16.81 -7.60
CA LEU A 248 12.75 16.07 -8.80
C LEU A 248 11.33 16.41 -9.27
N LEU A 249 10.32 16.31 -8.39
CA LEU A 249 8.92 16.54 -8.71
C LEU A 249 8.64 17.96 -9.20
N GLU A 250 9.34 18.97 -8.68
CA GLU A 250 9.21 20.38 -9.14
C GLU A 250 9.63 20.59 -10.60
N LYS A 251 10.48 19.70 -11.14
CA LYS A 251 10.96 19.73 -12.54
C LYS A 251 10.14 18.87 -13.46
N GLU A 252 9.48 17.87 -12.89
CA GLU A 252 8.73 16.88 -13.63
C GLU A 252 7.34 17.37 -14.05
N THR A 253 6.76 16.66 -15.01
CA THR A 253 5.36 16.80 -15.42
C THR A 253 4.71 15.44 -15.43
N ASP A 254 3.39 15.38 -15.34
CA ASP A 254 2.64 14.17 -15.58
C ASP A 254 2.69 13.72 -17.06
N ALA A 255 2.07 12.60 -17.37
CA ALA A 255 1.98 12.07 -18.75
C ALA A 255 1.21 13.00 -19.73
N LYS A 256 0.50 14.01 -19.23
CA LYS A 256 -0.21 15.02 -20.04
C LYS A 256 0.57 16.34 -20.14
N GLY A 257 1.78 16.41 -19.58
CA GLY A 257 2.64 17.59 -19.61
C GLY A 257 2.29 18.67 -18.59
N ARG A 258 1.49 18.35 -17.56
CA ARG A 258 1.13 19.30 -16.49
C ARG A 258 2.16 19.23 -15.36
N HIS A 259 2.61 20.36 -14.86
CA HIS A 259 3.40 20.43 -13.64
C HIS A 259 2.55 20.06 -12.42
N PHE A 260 3.19 19.50 -11.40
CA PHE A 260 2.51 19.06 -10.18
C PHE A 260 2.22 20.19 -9.21
N THR A 261 1.03 20.15 -8.61
CA THR A 261 0.77 20.82 -7.33
C THR A 261 1.17 19.85 -6.22
N ILE A 262 2.15 20.24 -5.40
CA ILE A 262 2.74 19.38 -4.38
C ILE A 262 2.36 19.91 -3.00
N HIS A 263 1.65 19.12 -2.21
CA HIS A 263 1.33 19.42 -0.83
C HIS A 263 2.31 18.68 0.10
N LYS A 264 3.06 19.44 0.89
CA LYS A 264 3.92 18.87 1.93
C LYS A 264 3.06 18.37 3.07
N LEU A 265 2.99 17.04 3.23
CA LEU A 265 2.27 16.39 4.31
C LEU A 265 3.28 16.04 5.40
N PRO A 266 3.16 16.56 6.64
CA PRO A 266 4.18 16.29 7.65
C PRO A 266 4.27 14.80 7.94
N ILE A 267 5.43 14.33 8.40
CA ILE A 267 5.53 13.05 9.13
C ILE A 267 5.27 13.31 10.62
N PRO A 268 5.04 12.28 11.45
CA PRO A 268 4.93 12.45 12.90
C PRO A 268 6.14 13.20 13.46
N ALA A 269 5.90 14.19 14.31
CA ALA A 269 6.96 14.98 14.93
C ALA A 269 7.75 14.19 15.98
N ILE A 270 7.13 13.17 16.56
CA ILE A 270 7.77 12.22 17.47
C ILE A 270 7.88 10.90 16.71
N HIS A 271 9.11 10.39 16.58
CA HIS A 271 9.33 9.10 15.92
C HIS A 271 8.53 8.01 16.63
N GLN A 272 7.79 7.25 15.87
CA GLN A 272 7.14 6.05 16.35
C GLN A 272 8.20 4.96 16.46
N VAL A 273 8.23 4.30 17.62
CA VAL A 273 9.23 3.26 17.91
C VAL A 273 8.58 2.06 18.56
N VAL A 274 9.22 0.91 18.41
CA VAL A 274 8.91 -0.29 19.18
C VAL A 274 9.32 -0.07 20.64
N THR A 275 8.48 -0.44 21.59
CA THR A 275 8.74 -0.31 23.02
C THR A 275 9.04 -1.65 23.67
N GLU A 276 9.65 -1.66 24.86
CA GLU A 276 9.85 -2.88 25.67
C GLU A 276 8.53 -3.62 25.93
N GLU A 277 7.41 -2.91 25.96
CA GLU A 277 6.08 -3.47 26.23
C GLU A 277 5.48 -4.20 25.02
N ASP A 278 5.92 -3.86 23.80
CA ASP A 278 5.47 -4.49 22.56
C ASP A 278 6.12 -5.86 22.34
N LEU A 279 7.40 -6.00 22.70
CA LEU A 279 8.24 -7.15 22.36
C LEU A 279 7.68 -8.52 22.82
N PRO A 280 7.16 -8.67 24.06
CA PRO A 280 6.65 -9.97 24.48
C PRO A 280 5.44 -10.48 23.72
N GLY A 281 4.84 -9.62 22.88
CA GLY A 281 3.65 -9.96 22.10
C GLY A 281 3.94 -10.67 20.79
N TYR A 282 5.17 -10.60 20.28
CA TYR A 282 5.57 -11.22 19.03
C TYR A 282 5.96 -12.68 19.23
N ILE A 283 5.67 -13.49 18.22
CA ILE A 283 6.10 -14.89 18.13
C ILE A 283 6.66 -15.07 16.71
N TYR A 284 7.98 -15.08 16.62
CA TYR A 284 8.69 -15.18 15.34
C TYR A 284 8.89 -16.62 14.91
N GLU A 285 8.92 -16.84 13.61
CA GLU A 285 9.31 -18.09 12.98
C GLU A 285 10.81 -18.11 12.70
N GLU A 286 11.36 -19.29 12.40
CA GLU A 286 12.77 -19.41 12.08
C GLU A 286 13.13 -18.61 10.83
N GLY A 287 14.07 -17.68 10.96
CA GLY A 287 14.55 -16.80 9.86
C GLY A 287 13.85 -15.46 9.76
N GLU A 288 12.88 -15.16 10.63
CA GLU A 288 12.32 -13.80 10.76
C GLU A 288 13.25 -12.90 11.56
N GLU A 289 13.34 -11.64 11.16
CA GLU A 289 14.08 -10.63 11.91
C GLU A 289 13.28 -10.17 13.12
N GLU A 290 13.88 -10.26 14.31
CA GLU A 290 13.20 -9.87 15.56
C GLU A 290 13.23 -8.36 15.77
N ARG A 291 12.09 -7.78 16.13
CA ARG A 291 11.98 -6.38 16.58
C ARG A 291 12.80 -6.13 17.84
N TYR A 292 13.28 -4.90 17.99
CA TYR A 292 14.00 -4.47 19.22
C TYR A 292 13.46 -3.14 19.75
N ALA A 293 13.58 -2.93 21.06
CA ALA A 293 13.14 -1.69 21.68
C ALA A 293 13.95 -0.49 21.17
N GLY A 294 13.24 0.58 20.78
CA GLY A 294 13.83 1.77 20.18
C GLY A 294 13.98 1.70 18.65
N GLU A 295 13.63 0.59 18.02
CA GLU A 295 13.52 0.49 16.56
C GLU A 295 12.54 1.52 16.03
N ARG A 296 12.98 2.37 15.10
CA ARG A 296 12.11 3.37 14.47
C ARG A 296 11.23 2.70 13.40
N LEU A 297 9.94 2.95 13.50
CA LEU A 297 8.94 2.48 12.55
C LEU A 297 8.71 3.53 11.45
N ALA A 298 8.42 3.09 10.24
CA ALA A 298 8.21 3.93 9.06
C ALA A 298 6.82 4.63 9.09
N ALA A 299 6.60 5.47 10.08
CA ALA A 299 5.34 6.17 10.29
C ALA A 299 5.17 7.33 9.31
N SER A 300 4.10 7.28 8.49
CA SER A 300 3.77 8.33 7.53
C SER A 300 2.26 8.54 7.45
N TYR A 301 1.83 9.81 7.40
CA TYR A 301 0.43 10.14 7.10
C TYR A 301 0.11 9.96 5.61
N VAL A 302 1.11 9.81 4.74
CA VAL A 302 0.90 9.53 3.30
C VAL A 302 0.33 8.14 3.08
N ASN A 303 0.53 7.22 4.01
CA ASN A 303 -0.05 5.88 3.94
C ASN A 303 -1.55 5.86 4.34
N PHE A 304 -2.31 6.84 3.83
CA PHE A 304 -3.78 6.91 3.94
C PHE A 304 -4.44 6.08 2.84
N TYR A 305 -5.71 5.73 3.01
CA TYR A 305 -6.52 5.05 2.01
C TYR A 305 -7.70 5.91 1.55
N ILE A 306 -7.92 5.97 0.24
CA ILE A 306 -9.01 6.73 -0.39
C ILE A 306 -10.17 5.79 -0.70
N ALA A 307 -11.17 5.71 0.17
CA ALA A 307 -12.42 5.03 -0.10
C ALA A 307 -13.45 5.96 -0.78
N ASN A 308 -14.56 5.39 -1.30
CA ASN A 308 -15.57 6.18 -2.02
C ASN A 308 -16.13 7.36 -1.22
N LYS A 309 -16.37 7.21 0.08
CA LYS A 309 -16.97 8.25 0.95
C LYS A 309 -16.02 8.84 1.97
N ALA A 310 -14.87 8.23 2.18
CA ALA A 310 -13.93 8.62 3.22
C ALA A 310 -12.48 8.53 2.74
N VAL A 311 -11.63 9.32 3.37
CA VAL A 311 -10.17 9.14 3.34
C VAL A 311 -9.73 8.77 4.76
N LEU A 312 -9.17 7.60 4.92
CA LEU A 312 -8.75 7.06 6.21
C LEU A 312 -7.28 7.39 6.42
N VAL A 313 -6.98 8.20 7.41
CA VAL A 313 -5.65 8.77 7.65
C VAL A 313 -5.07 8.21 8.94
N PRO A 314 -3.89 7.59 8.92
CA PRO A 314 -3.26 7.09 10.14
C PRO A 314 -3.03 8.21 11.15
N GLN A 315 -3.20 7.91 12.44
CA GLN A 315 -2.97 8.82 13.56
C GLN A 315 -2.04 8.16 14.59
N PHE A 316 -1.13 8.96 15.13
CA PHE A 316 -0.04 8.47 15.98
C PHE A 316 -0.01 9.13 17.36
N GLN A 317 -1.10 9.82 17.76
CA GLN A 317 -1.15 10.65 18.96
C GLN A 317 -0.09 11.76 18.95
N ASP A 318 0.13 12.36 17.81
CA ASP A 318 1.14 13.35 17.52
C ASP A 318 0.51 14.74 17.22
N LYS A 319 1.25 15.81 17.48
CA LYS A 319 0.79 17.17 17.17
C LYS A 319 0.50 17.40 15.68
N ASN A 320 1.12 16.61 14.80
CA ASN A 320 0.91 16.68 13.35
C ASN A 320 -0.33 15.90 12.87
N ASP A 321 -0.98 15.11 13.73
CA ASP A 321 -2.21 14.38 13.38
C ASP A 321 -3.27 15.31 12.79
N GLN A 322 -3.57 16.42 13.48
CA GLN A 322 -4.57 17.38 13.00
C GLN A 322 -4.10 18.14 11.75
N VAL A 323 -2.81 18.44 11.65
CA VAL A 323 -2.23 19.12 10.48
C VAL A 323 -2.41 18.25 9.22
N ALA A 324 -2.17 16.94 9.32
CA ALA A 324 -2.36 16.00 8.22
C ALA A 324 -3.83 15.92 7.79
N LEU A 325 -4.77 15.84 8.75
CA LEU A 325 -6.20 15.87 8.46
C LEU A 325 -6.64 17.16 7.76
N ASP A 326 -6.13 18.31 8.21
CA ASP A 326 -6.49 19.62 7.64
C ASP A 326 -5.98 19.80 6.19
N ILE A 327 -4.79 19.25 5.88
CA ILE A 327 -4.22 19.27 4.52
C ILE A 327 -5.06 18.34 3.63
N LEU A 328 -5.26 17.09 4.03
CA LEU A 328 -6.00 16.11 3.23
C LEU A 328 -7.48 16.51 3.05
N SER A 329 -8.10 17.18 4.03
CA SER A 329 -9.46 17.69 3.88
C SER A 329 -9.58 18.77 2.79
N LYS A 330 -8.52 19.48 2.46
CA LYS A 330 -8.49 20.42 1.34
C LYS A 330 -8.31 19.70 0.00
N CYS A 331 -7.55 18.61 -0.01
CA CYS A 331 -7.36 17.76 -1.20
C CYS A 331 -8.64 16.97 -1.55
N PHE A 332 -9.44 16.61 -0.55
CA PHE A 332 -10.64 15.77 -0.71
C PHE A 332 -11.92 16.45 -0.18
N PRO A 333 -12.37 17.58 -0.78
CA PRO A 333 -13.53 18.33 -0.27
C PRO A 333 -14.85 17.55 -0.33
N ASP A 334 -14.95 16.52 -1.17
CA ASP A 334 -16.14 15.71 -1.38
C ASP A 334 -16.14 14.40 -0.55
N ARG A 335 -15.09 14.16 0.26
CA ARG A 335 -14.95 12.98 1.10
C ARG A 335 -14.77 13.36 2.57
N LYS A 336 -15.23 12.51 3.47
CA LYS A 336 -14.89 12.63 4.88
C LYS A 336 -13.43 12.23 5.10
N VAL A 337 -12.60 13.11 5.64
CA VAL A 337 -11.26 12.77 6.09
C VAL A 337 -11.33 12.35 7.56
N ILE A 338 -10.95 11.10 7.85
CA ILE A 338 -11.14 10.45 9.13
C ILE A 338 -9.80 9.95 9.66
N GLY A 339 -9.42 10.44 10.85
CA GLY A 339 -8.25 9.94 11.56
C GLY A 339 -8.51 8.58 12.19
N ILE A 340 -7.61 7.62 11.97
CA ILE A 340 -7.66 6.27 12.52
C ILE A 340 -6.43 6.03 13.40
N PRO A 341 -6.56 5.68 14.68
CA PRO A 341 -5.44 5.25 15.50
C PRO A 341 -4.73 4.06 14.83
N ALA A 342 -3.48 4.24 14.43
CA ALA A 342 -2.81 3.30 13.53
C ALA A 342 -1.51 2.70 14.09
N ARG A 343 -1.13 3.03 15.34
CA ARG A 343 0.08 2.47 15.96
C ARG A 343 0.07 0.95 15.98
N ASP A 344 -1.08 0.34 16.26
CA ASP A 344 -1.22 -1.12 16.35
C ASP A 344 -1.09 -1.81 14.96
N ILE A 345 -1.31 -1.08 13.87
CA ILE A 345 -1.04 -1.56 12.50
C ILE A 345 0.45 -1.36 12.20
N LEU A 346 0.99 -0.21 12.55
CA LEU A 346 2.37 0.16 12.30
C LEU A 346 3.38 -0.81 12.96
N LEU A 347 3.04 -1.39 14.09
CA LEU A 347 3.82 -2.44 14.76
C LEU A 347 4.01 -3.68 13.88
N GLY A 348 3.11 -3.93 12.93
CA GLY A 348 3.25 -4.99 11.94
C GLY A 348 4.24 -4.68 10.81
N GLY A 349 4.67 -3.41 10.67
CA GLY A 349 5.61 -2.98 9.63
C GLY A 349 5.01 -2.05 8.56
N GLY A 350 3.68 -1.95 8.46
CA GLY A 350 2.98 -1.11 7.49
C GLY A 350 1.88 -0.25 8.10
N ASN A 351 0.98 0.30 7.28
CA ASN A 351 -0.10 1.14 7.76
C ASN A 351 -1.40 0.94 6.96
N ILE A 352 -2.32 1.90 6.97
CA ILE A 352 -3.69 1.77 6.44
C ILE A 352 -3.70 1.43 4.95
N HIS A 353 -2.86 2.08 4.14
CA HIS A 353 -2.77 1.79 2.70
C HIS A 353 -2.27 0.37 2.45
N CYS A 354 -1.26 -0.08 3.20
CA CYS A 354 -0.65 -1.41 3.05
C CYS A 354 -1.64 -2.57 3.30
N ILE A 355 -2.65 -2.36 4.16
CA ILE A 355 -3.65 -3.40 4.48
C ILE A 355 -4.92 -3.32 3.63
N THR A 356 -4.97 -2.42 2.64
CA THR A 356 -6.14 -2.18 1.79
C THR A 356 -5.76 -2.22 0.32
N GLN A 357 -6.60 -2.84 -0.53
CA GLN A 357 -6.42 -2.83 -1.98
C GLN A 357 -7.76 -2.52 -2.66
N GLN A 358 -7.80 -1.44 -3.45
CA GLN A 358 -9.02 -1.03 -4.14
C GLN A 358 -9.37 -1.96 -5.30
N ILE A 359 -10.66 -2.18 -5.47
CA ILE A 359 -11.25 -2.83 -6.64
C ILE A 359 -12.00 -1.73 -7.40
N PRO A 360 -11.48 -1.25 -8.55
CA PRO A 360 -12.14 -0.17 -9.29
C PRO A 360 -13.51 -0.58 -9.83
N GLU A 361 -14.39 0.43 -10.11
CA GLU A 361 -15.67 0.21 -10.77
C GLU A 361 -15.55 -0.26 -12.23
#